data_621664b3a04a397e9fc051bf28ecca01
#
_entry.id   621664b3a04a397e9fc051bf28ecca01
#
_cell.length_a   1.000
_cell.length_b   1.000
_cell.length_c   1.000
_cell.angle_alpha   90.00
_cell.angle_beta   90.00
_cell.angle_gamma   90.00
#
_symmetry.space_group_name_H-M   'P 1'
#
loop_
_entity.id
_entity.type
_entity.pdbx_description
1 polymer ?
#
loop_
_entity_poly.entity_id
_entity_poly.type
_entity_poly.pdbx_seq_one_letter_code
_entity_poly.pdbx_strand_id
1 'polypeptide(L)'
;MKQIVIPIDGQNSTIDSIQNFVIVGANGSGKSHLGAWIETNNKDVLRISAQRALSVPDVITFKSEENAWNKILYGTETEHDKGYKWNWGQRYTTQLVDDYDSVLSAIFARQNKENACYVKDCKDREMRHEEKAIVPLMITDKIIEIWNTVFPHREILFDDAKIKARIDENNDYHAKDMSDGERVAIYLIGQCLVAPSGTIIVIDEPEIHLHKSIMFKLWDKIEELCSDKVLVYITHDLDFAASRKEATKIWVKSYDGKQNWTLNILESETEIPDSLMFEVLGNRKPVLFVEGERGSYDNQLYPYIYEKYNIIPCHDCSNVIEMTKAFNNERVKNLHNYDIK
;
A
#
# COMPACT_ATOMS: atom_id res chain seq x y z
N MET A 1 4.01 14.17 -12.59
CA MET A 1 4.72 14.18 -11.30
C MET A 1 3.66 14.13 -10.22
N LYS A 2 3.77 13.22 -9.27
CA LYS A 2 2.82 13.02 -8.17
C LYS A 2 3.29 13.83 -6.96
N GLN A 3 2.34 14.29 -6.12
CA GLN A 3 2.64 15.17 -4.98
C GLN A 3 1.90 14.73 -3.74
N ILE A 4 2.54 14.87 -2.58
CA ILE A 4 1.90 14.75 -1.27
C ILE A 4 2.35 15.90 -0.37
N VAL A 5 1.49 16.27 0.59
CA VAL A 5 1.83 17.23 1.65
C VAL A 5 2.07 16.47 2.94
N ILE A 6 3.20 16.71 3.59
CA ILE A 6 3.56 16.11 4.89
C ILE A 6 4.15 17.17 5.84
N PRO A 7 4.05 16.96 7.16
CA PRO A 7 4.65 17.86 8.14
C PRO A 7 6.14 17.56 8.30
N ILE A 8 7.00 18.47 7.89
CA ILE A 8 8.44 18.41 8.11
C ILE A 8 8.82 19.53 9.06
N ASP A 9 9.44 19.20 10.20
CA ASP A 9 9.88 20.16 11.23
C ASP A 9 8.78 21.16 11.65
N GLY A 10 7.53 20.67 11.76
CA GLY A 10 6.38 21.46 12.14
C GLY A 10 5.79 22.36 11.05
N GLN A 11 6.28 22.26 9.80
CA GLN A 11 5.76 22.99 8.65
C GLN A 11 5.22 22.04 7.59
N ASN A 12 4.12 22.40 6.93
CA ASN A 12 3.58 21.62 5.82
C ASN A 12 4.47 21.80 4.59
N SER A 13 5.06 20.70 4.12
CA SER A 13 5.94 20.69 2.95
C SER A 13 5.34 19.81 1.86
N THR A 14 5.38 20.28 0.62
CA THR A 14 4.99 19.49 -0.55
C THR A 14 6.20 18.70 -1.05
N ILE A 15 6.00 17.39 -1.24
CA ILE A 15 7.03 16.51 -1.76
C ILE A 15 6.58 15.96 -3.11
N ASP A 16 7.48 15.98 -4.07
CA ASP A 16 7.29 15.47 -5.41
C ASP A 16 7.83 14.05 -5.55
N SER A 17 7.20 13.25 -6.39
CA SER A 17 7.68 11.94 -6.81
C SER A 17 7.40 11.69 -8.29
N ILE A 18 8.26 10.92 -8.92
CA ILE A 18 8.03 10.45 -10.31
C ILE A 18 6.87 9.45 -10.31
N GLN A 19 6.82 8.57 -9.31
CA GLN A 19 5.81 7.52 -9.20
C GLN A 19 4.98 7.65 -7.91
N ASN A 20 5.25 6.84 -6.93
CA ASN A 20 4.52 6.73 -5.68
C ASN A 20 5.42 7.13 -4.49
N PHE A 21 4.92 6.95 -3.28
CA PHE A 21 5.67 7.26 -2.06
C PHE A 21 5.74 6.03 -1.16
N VAL A 22 6.87 5.86 -0.48
CA VAL A 22 7.05 4.82 0.53
C VAL A 22 7.53 5.46 1.82
N ILE A 23 6.75 5.31 2.87
CA ILE A 23 7.05 5.80 4.21
C ILE A 23 7.54 4.63 5.05
N VAL A 24 8.78 4.70 5.49
CA VAL A 24 9.42 3.66 6.30
C VAL A 24 9.92 4.22 7.63
N GLY A 25 10.16 3.35 8.60
CA GLY A 25 10.71 3.70 9.90
C GLY A 25 10.53 2.59 10.92
N ALA A 26 11.23 2.70 12.04
CA ALA A 26 11.14 1.71 13.11
C ALA A 26 9.73 1.59 13.70
N ASN A 27 9.41 0.45 14.33
CA ASN A 27 8.17 0.30 15.06
C ASN A 27 8.06 1.36 16.16
N GLY A 28 6.89 2.01 16.27
CA GLY A 28 6.66 3.10 17.21
C GLY A 28 7.26 4.45 16.78
N SER A 29 7.78 4.60 15.56
CA SER A 29 8.28 5.89 15.05
C SER A 29 7.18 6.89 14.67
N GLY A 30 5.90 6.48 14.68
CA GLY A 30 4.76 7.34 14.35
C GLY A 30 4.30 7.29 12.90
N LYS A 31 4.68 6.26 12.13
CA LYS A 31 4.28 6.08 10.73
C LYS A 31 2.76 6.10 10.52
N SER A 32 2.01 5.28 11.27
CA SER A 32 0.54 5.23 11.15
C SER A 32 -0.12 6.53 11.59
N HIS A 33 0.49 7.28 12.54
CA HIS A 33 0.04 8.63 12.89
C HIS A 33 0.27 9.61 11.74
N LEU A 34 1.39 9.47 11.01
CA LEU A 34 1.66 10.29 9.82
C LEU A 34 0.63 10.01 8.72
N GLY A 35 0.30 8.73 8.48
CA GLY A 35 -0.77 8.34 7.55
C GLY A 35 -2.13 8.93 7.92
N ALA A 36 -2.48 8.88 9.20
CA ALA A 36 -3.69 9.52 9.72
C ALA A 36 -3.66 11.05 9.54
N TRP A 37 -2.51 11.68 9.76
CA TRP A 37 -2.33 13.11 9.55
C TRP A 37 -2.52 13.49 8.06
N ILE A 38 -1.93 12.73 7.13
CA ILE A 38 -2.10 12.95 5.68
C ILE A 38 -3.58 12.86 5.31
N GLU A 39 -4.30 11.88 5.83
CA GLU A 39 -5.72 11.70 5.56
C GLU A 39 -6.58 12.83 6.15
N THR A 40 -6.31 13.26 7.39
CA THR A 40 -7.15 14.26 8.07
C THR A 40 -6.95 15.67 7.56
N ASN A 41 -5.76 15.97 7.02
CA ASN A 41 -5.46 17.28 6.46
C ASN A 41 -5.86 17.41 4.97
N ASN A 42 -6.39 16.34 4.37
CA ASN A 42 -6.84 16.33 2.98
C ASN A 42 -8.15 15.57 2.85
N LYS A 43 -9.20 16.24 2.33
CA LYS A 43 -10.53 15.63 2.20
C LYS A 43 -10.57 14.47 1.20
N ASP A 44 -9.77 14.55 0.15
CA ASP A 44 -9.78 13.58 -0.97
C ASP A 44 -8.75 12.46 -0.81
N VAL A 45 -8.16 12.30 0.37
CA VAL A 45 -7.25 11.20 0.70
C VAL A 45 -8.03 10.02 1.25
N LEU A 46 -7.92 8.87 0.61
CA LEU A 46 -8.39 7.60 1.15
C LEU A 46 -7.27 6.93 1.94
N ARG A 47 -7.53 6.51 3.19
CA ARG A 47 -6.60 5.65 3.92
C ARG A 47 -7.17 4.26 4.12
N ILE A 48 -6.40 3.27 3.67
CA ILE A 48 -6.63 1.84 3.89
C ILE A 48 -5.85 1.45 5.14
N SER A 49 -6.57 1.27 6.25
CA SER A 49 -5.97 0.94 7.55
C SER A 49 -5.38 -0.47 7.56
N ALA A 50 -4.31 -0.68 8.33
CA ALA A 50 -3.82 -2.02 8.67
C ALA A 50 -4.87 -2.83 9.43
N GLN A 51 -5.67 -2.17 10.28
CA GLN A 51 -6.77 -2.80 11.01
C GLN A 51 -8.07 -2.72 10.20
N ARG A 52 -8.30 -3.76 9.40
CA ARG A 52 -9.47 -3.89 8.52
C ARG A 52 -10.17 -5.23 8.73
N ALA A 53 -11.50 -5.22 8.75
CA ALA A 53 -12.30 -6.44 8.75
C ALA A 53 -12.33 -7.03 7.34
N LEU A 54 -12.20 -8.35 7.26
CA LEU A 54 -12.28 -9.10 5.99
C LEU A 54 -13.57 -9.91 5.93
N SER A 55 -14.65 -9.36 6.49
CA SER A 55 -15.97 -9.99 6.52
C SER A 55 -16.69 -9.76 5.20
N VAL A 56 -16.81 -10.79 4.39
CA VAL A 56 -17.52 -10.74 3.12
C VAL A 56 -19.00 -11.00 3.37
N PRO A 57 -19.93 -10.14 2.93
CA PRO A 57 -21.35 -10.35 3.07
C PRO A 57 -21.85 -11.49 2.15
N ASP A 58 -22.91 -12.19 2.56
CA ASP A 58 -23.56 -13.22 1.73
C ASP A 58 -24.18 -12.66 0.46
N VAL A 59 -24.68 -11.43 0.52
CA VAL A 59 -25.29 -10.70 -0.59
C VAL A 59 -24.83 -9.24 -0.55
N ILE A 60 -24.44 -8.73 -1.70
CA ILE A 60 -23.97 -7.35 -1.82
C ILE A 60 -25.18 -6.42 -1.93
N THR A 61 -25.23 -5.40 -1.08
CA THR A 61 -26.30 -4.40 -1.09
C THR A 61 -26.11 -3.46 -2.28
N PHE A 62 -27.15 -3.28 -3.08
CA PHE A 62 -27.13 -2.32 -4.18
C PHE A 62 -27.13 -0.89 -3.65
N LYS A 63 -26.10 -0.12 -4.03
CA LYS A 63 -25.95 1.31 -3.71
C LYS A 63 -25.59 2.09 -4.96
N SER A 64 -25.82 3.40 -4.96
CA SER A 64 -25.22 4.26 -5.99
C SER A 64 -23.69 4.28 -5.84
N GLU A 65 -22.97 4.53 -6.93
CA GLU A 65 -21.50 4.64 -6.88
C GLU A 65 -21.06 5.72 -5.88
N GLU A 66 -21.75 6.85 -5.85
CA GLU A 66 -21.47 7.97 -4.94
C GLU A 66 -21.67 7.58 -3.47
N ASN A 67 -22.80 6.96 -3.12
CA ASN A 67 -23.07 6.54 -1.74
C ASN A 67 -22.08 5.46 -1.27
N ALA A 68 -21.75 4.51 -2.14
CA ALA A 68 -20.77 3.48 -1.81
C ALA A 68 -19.35 4.09 -1.60
N TRP A 69 -18.95 5.01 -2.48
CA TRP A 69 -17.69 5.73 -2.33
C TRP A 69 -17.65 6.61 -1.07
N ASN A 70 -18.72 7.37 -0.79
CA ASN A 70 -18.82 8.17 0.42
C ASN A 70 -18.68 7.30 1.69
N LYS A 71 -19.30 6.12 1.68
CA LYS A 71 -19.18 5.18 2.80
C LYS A 71 -17.75 4.71 3.02
N ILE A 72 -17.01 4.44 1.95
CA ILE A 72 -15.59 4.07 2.00
C ILE A 72 -14.74 5.25 2.53
N LEU A 73 -14.97 6.45 1.99
CA LEU A 73 -14.13 7.62 2.27
C LEU A 73 -14.43 8.25 3.63
N TYR A 74 -15.71 8.36 4.00
CA TYR A 74 -16.19 9.09 5.20
C TYR A 74 -16.78 8.19 6.29
N GLY A 75 -17.04 6.90 6.02
CA GLY A 75 -17.73 6.01 6.96
C GLY A 75 -19.26 6.17 6.97
N THR A 76 -19.82 7.05 6.14
CA THR A 76 -21.27 7.32 5.99
C THR A 76 -21.58 7.61 4.52
N GLU A 77 -22.85 7.38 4.10
CA GLU A 77 -23.27 7.58 2.71
C GLU A 77 -23.61 9.04 2.40
N THR A 78 -23.97 9.84 3.37
CA THR A 78 -24.56 11.17 3.19
C THR A 78 -23.71 12.31 3.73
N GLU A 79 -22.94 12.05 4.78
CA GLU A 79 -22.14 13.08 5.45
C GLU A 79 -20.69 13.05 4.93
N HIS A 80 -20.11 14.20 4.67
CA HIS A 80 -18.77 14.35 4.10
C HIS A 80 -17.75 14.75 5.16
N ASP A 81 -17.74 14.03 6.29
CA ASP A 81 -16.81 14.23 7.40
C ASP A 81 -16.17 12.90 7.82
N LYS A 82 -14.85 12.84 7.82
CA LYS A 82 -14.07 11.66 8.22
C LYS A 82 -14.18 11.32 9.70
N GLY A 83 -14.72 12.22 10.52
CA GLY A 83 -15.05 11.93 11.89
C GLY A 83 -15.94 10.70 12.07
N TYR A 84 -16.88 10.48 11.15
CA TYR A 84 -17.73 9.28 11.17
C TYR A 84 -16.95 7.99 10.97
N LYS A 85 -15.94 7.98 10.10
CA LYS A 85 -15.07 6.81 9.85
C LYS A 85 -14.18 6.53 11.07
N TRP A 86 -13.69 7.57 11.74
CA TRP A 86 -12.66 7.48 12.76
C TRP A 86 -13.14 7.82 14.17
N ASN A 87 -14.45 7.74 14.43
CA ASN A 87 -15.04 8.04 15.73
C ASN A 87 -14.55 9.40 16.30
N TRP A 88 -14.70 10.45 15.46
CA TRP A 88 -14.36 11.84 15.83
C TRP A 88 -12.93 12.04 16.33
N GLY A 89 -12.00 11.34 15.72
CA GLY A 89 -10.57 11.51 16.00
C GLY A 89 -10.03 10.73 17.18
N GLN A 90 -10.87 10.00 17.90
CA GLN A 90 -10.41 9.26 19.08
C GLN A 90 -9.62 7.99 18.73
N ARG A 91 -9.73 7.48 17.49
CA ARG A 91 -9.16 6.19 17.10
C ARG A 91 -8.61 6.15 15.69
N TYR A 92 -8.01 7.22 15.21
CA TYR A 92 -7.47 7.28 13.83
C TYR A 92 -6.52 6.14 13.47
N THR A 93 -5.76 5.61 14.44
CA THR A 93 -4.77 4.57 14.20
C THR A 93 -5.17 3.18 14.70
N THR A 94 -6.25 3.08 15.49
CA THR A 94 -6.65 1.82 16.15
C THR A 94 -8.08 1.37 15.85
N GLN A 95 -8.81 2.13 15.03
CA GLN A 95 -10.17 1.76 14.63
C GLN A 95 -10.14 0.58 13.68
N LEU A 96 -10.86 -0.49 14.00
CA LEU A 96 -11.16 -1.54 13.04
C LEU A 96 -12.14 -0.99 12.00
N VAL A 97 -11.69 -0.92 10.74
CA VAL A 97 -12.52 -0.49 9.61
C VAL A 97 -13.27 -1.69 9.06
N ASP A 98 -14.59 -1.61 9.03
CA ASP A 98 -15.48 -2.64 8.48
C ASP A 98 -16.30 -2.02 7.32
N ASP A 99 -15.67 -1.97 6.15
CA ASP A 99 -16.23 -1.35 4.94
C ASP A 99 -16.17 -2.28 3.71
N TYR A 100 -15.91 -3.58 3.94
CA TYR A 100 -15.78 -4.56 2.85
C TYR A 100 -17.03 -4.63 1.98
N ASP A 101 -18.23 -4.61 2.58
CA ASP A 101 -19.50 -4.57 1.85
C ASP A 101 -19.63 -3.33 0.97
N SER A 102 -19.12 -2.20 1.41
CA SER A 102 -19.14 -0.95 0.66
C SER A 102 -18.18 -0.97 -0.52
N VAL A 103 -17.01 -1.60 -0.36
CA VAL A 103 -16.08 -1.83 -1.47
C VAL A 103 -16.72 -2.69 -2.55
N LEU A 104 -17.36 -3.80 -2.17
CA LEU A 104 -18.07 -4.66 -3.13
C LEU A 104 -19.24 -3.92 -3.79
N SER A 105 -20.02 -3.17 -3.01
CA SER A 105 -21.11 -2.35 -3.53
C SER A 105 -20.62 -1.31 -4.56
N ALA A 106 -19.46 -0.67 -4.29
CA ALA A 106 -18.84 0.29 -5.22
C ALA A 106 -18.38 -0.37 -6.52
N ILE A 107 -17.81 -1.58 -6.45
CA ILE A 107 -17.41 -2.35 -7.65
C ILE A 107 -18.61 -2.61 -8.52
N PHE A 108 -19.70 -3.16 -7.97
CA PHE A 108 -20.91 -3.47 -8.75
C PHE A 108 -21.63 -2.22 -9.23
N ALA A 109 -21.65 -1.15 -8.44
CA ALA A 109 -22.22 0.13 -8.87
C ALA A 109 -21.47 0.71 -10.08
N ARG A 110 -20.11 0.67 -10.02
CA ARG A 110 -19.25 1.09 -11.14
C ARG A 110 -19.47 0.23 -12.37
N GLN A 111 -19.50 -1.09 -12.23
CA GLN A 111 -19.79 -2.02 -13.33
C GLN A 111 -21.13 -1.73 -13.99
N ASN A 112 -22.19 -1.54 -13.20
CA ASN A 112 -23.53 -1.24 -13.73
C ASN A 112 -23.53 0.09 -14.48
N LYS A 113 -22.86 1.12 -14.00
CA LYS A 113 -22.72 2.41 -14.66
C LYS A 113 -21.97 2.30 -15.99
N GLU A 114 -20.84 1.60 -15.99
CA GLU A 114 -20.01 1.37 -17.18
C GLU A 114 -20.80 0.60 -18.25
N ASN A 115 -21.52 -0.47 -17.85
CA ASN A 115 -22.40 -1.24 -18.72
C ASN A 115 -23.52 -0.36 -19.33
N ALA A 116 -24.17 0.45 -18.50
CA ALA A 116 -25.23 1.34 -18.96
C ALA A 116 -24.73 2.40 -19.96
N CYS A 117 -23.56 2.97 -19.70
CA CYS A 117 -22.90 3.91 -20.61
C CYS A 117 -22.56 3.25 -21.95
N TYR A 118 -21.98 2.05 -21.93
CA TYR A 118 -21.65 1.29 -23.13
C TYR A 118 -22.91 0.94 -23.97
N VAL A 119 -23.94 0.43 -23.31
CA VAL A 119 -25.22 0.12 -24.00
C VAL A 119 -25.85 1.37 -24.62
N LYS A 120 -25.77 2.51 -23.92
CA LYS A 120 -26.26 3.79 -24.47
C LYS A 120 -25.44 4.21 -25.69
N ASP A 121 -24.11 4.16 -25.64
CA ASP A 121 -23.26 4.50 -26.80
C ASP A 121 -23.53 3.58 -28.00
N CYS A 122 -23.73 2.28 -27.76
CA CYS A 122 -24.11 1.34 -28.82
C CYS A 122 -25.42 1.75 -29.52
N LYS A 123 -26.45 2.09 -28.73
CA LYS A 123 -27.78 2.54 -29.29
C LYS A 123 -27.64 3.87 -30.02
N ASP A 124 -26.90 4.83 -29.50
CA ASP A 124 -26.71 6.13 -30.12
C ASP A 124 -25.95 6.00 -31.46
N ARG A 125 -24.93 5.13 -31.55
CA ARG A 125 -24.20 4.83 -32.80
C ARG A 125 -25.09 4.11 -33.83
N GLU A 126 -25.86 3.13 -33.36
CA GLU A 126 -26.81 2.42 -34.25
C GLU A 126 -27.81 3.41 -34.89
N MET A 127 -28.38 4.35 -34.11
CA MET A 127 -29.27 5.39 -34.63
C MET A 127 -28.59 6.32 -35.64
N ARG A 128 -27.27 6.56 -35.50
CA ARG A 128 -26.48 7.40 -36.40
C ARG A 128 -25.89 6.63 -37.58
N HIS A 129 -26.10 5.33 -37.68
CA HIS A 129 -25.44 4.43 -38.65
C HIS A 129 -23.91 4.49 -38.63
N GLU A 130 -23.36 4.67 -37.44
CA GLU A 130 -21.89 4.68 -37.18
C GLU A 130 -21.36 3.26 -36.94
N GLU A 131 -20.03 3.11 -36.95
CA GLU A 131 -19.38 1.84 -36.59
C GLU A 131 -19.72 1.42 -35.14
N LYS A 132 -19.70 0.10 -34.90
CA LYS A 132 -19.95 -0.45 -33.54
C LYS A 132 -19.03 0.15 -32.51
N ALA A 133 -19.55 0.41 -31.30
CA ALA A 133 -18.75 0.85 -30.19
C ALA A 133 -17.69 -0.21 -29.84
N ILE A 134 -16.48 0.25 -29.54
CA ILE A 134 -15.43 -0.61 -28.98
C ILE A 134 -15.77 -0.86 -27.51
N VAL A 135 -15.70 -2.12 -27.07
CA VAL A 135 -15.92 -2.46 -25.66
C VAL A 135 -14.80 -1.83 -24.82
N PRO A 136 -15.11 -0.93 -23.87
CA PRO A 136 -14.10 -0.34 -23.01
C PRO A 136 -13.61 -1.36 -21.98
N LEU A 137 -12.41 -1.17 -21.45
CA LEU A 137 -11.90 -1.93 -20.32
C LEU A 137 -12.67 -1.53 -19.05
N MET A 138 -13.52 -2.42 -18.56
CA MET A 138 -14.40 -2.19 -17.42
C MET A 138 -13.68 -2.49 -16.08
N ILE A 139 -14.25 -2.06 -14.96
CA ILE A 139 -13.68 -2.30 -13.64
C ILE A 139 -13.51 -3.81 -13.37
N THR A 140 -14.46 -4.63 -13.77
CA THR A 140 -14.38 -6.10 -13.60
C THR A 140 -13.27 -6.72 -14.41
N ASP A 141 -13.01 -6.22 -15.63
CA ASP A 141 -11.91 -6.70 -16.46
C ASP A 141 -10.56 -6.40 -15.79
N LYS A 142 -10.42 -5.22 -15.21
CA LYS A 142 -9.22 -4.83 -14.44
C LYS A 142 -9.03 -5.72 -13.21
N ILE A 143 -10.10 -6.01 -12.48
CA ILE A 143 -10.04 -6.91 -11.32
C ILE A 143 -9.62 -8.31 -11.75
N ILE A 144 -10.20 -8.84 -12.83
CA ILE A 144 -9.86 -10.15 -13.38
C ILE A 144 -8.39 -10.20 -13.84
N GLU A 145 -7.89 -9.15 -14.49
CA GLU A 145 -6.49 -9.06 -14.91
C GLU A 145 -5.52 -9.12 -13.73
N ILE A 146 -5.79 -8.33 -12.66
CA ILE A 146 -4.97 -8.37 -11.45
C ILE A 146 -5.05 -9.73 -10.79
N TRP A 147 -6.27 -10.25 -10.64
CA TRP A 147 -6.53 -11.55 -10.01
C TRP A 147 -5.78 -12.69 -10.70
N ASN A 148 -5.87 -12.79 -12.02
CA ASN A 148 -5.20 -13.82 -12.80
C ASN A 148 -3.67 -13.75 -12.71
N THR A 149 -3.11 -12.55 -12.52
CA THR A 149 -1.68 -12.35 -12.29
C THR A 149 -1.24 -12.88 -10.91
N VAL A 150 -2.09 -12.66 -9.91
CA VAL A 150 -1.81 -13.00 -8.51
C VAL A 150 -2.15 -14.45 -8.19
N PHE A 151 -3.29 -14.94 -8.70
CA PHE A 151 -3.82 -16.29 -8.48
C PHE A 151 -4.07 -17.04 -9.80
N PRO A 152 -3.02 -17.42 -10.54
CA PRO A 152 -3.15 -17.97 -11.91
C PRO A 152 -3.90 -19.31 -11.98
N HIS A 153 -4.15 -19.96 -10.86
CA HIS A 153 -4.88 -21.24 -10.80
C HIS A 153 -6.31 -21.08 -10.32
N ARG A 154 -6.83 -19.86 -10.25
CA ARG A 154 -8.17 -19.55 -9.76
C ARG A 154 -8.79 -18.45 -10.60
N GLU A 155 -9.97 -18.71 -11.12
CA GLU A 155 -10.76 -17.72 -11.84
C GLU A 155 -11.65 -16.95 -10.86
N ILE A 156 -11.75 -15.62 -10.99
CA ILE A 156 -12.72 -14.81 -10.26
C ILE A 156 -13.94 -14.55 -11.12
N LEU A 157 -15.14 -14.70 -10.56
CA LEU A 157 -16.42 -14.56 -11.25
C LEU A 157 -17.28 -13.51 -10.54
N PHE A 158 -17.91 -12.68 -11.35
CA PHE A 158 -18.90 -11.69 -10.92
C PHE A 158 -20.28 -12.14 -11.42
N ASP A 159 -21.13 -12.64 -10.51
CA ASP A 159 -22.40 -13.28 -10.84
C ASP A 159 -23.49 -12.82 -9.87
N ASP A 160 -24.56 -12.19 -10.40
CA ASP A 160 -25.77 -11.80 -9.66
C ASP A 160 -25.48 -11.16 -8.27
N ALA A 161 -24.71 -10.07 -8.26
CA ALA A 161 -24.27 -9.36 -7.05
C ALA A 161 -23.48 -10.23 -6.04
N LYS A 162 -22.79 -11.25 -6.54
CA LYS A 162 -21.88 -12.11 -5.78
C LYS A 162 -20.52 -12.19 -6.44
N ILE A 163 -19.51 -12.36 -5.63
CA ILE A 163 -18.17 -12.70 -6.10
C ILE A 163 -17.89 -14.14 -5.70
N LYS A 164 -17.44 -14.93 -6.67
CA LYS A 164 -17.04 -16.33 -6.51
C LYS A 164 -15.64 -16.53 -7.02
N ALA A 165 -14.95 -17.52 -6.51
CA ALA A 165 -13.76 -18.06 -7.13
C ALA A 165 -14.02 -19.47 -7.64
N ARG A 166 -13.39 -19.84 -8.75
CA ARG A 166 -13.48 -21.14 -9.40
C ARG A 166 -12.10 -21.78 -9.48
N ILE A 167 -12.02 -23.03 -9.08
CA ILE A 167 -10.80 -23.85 -9.16
C ILE A 167 -10.81 -24.67 -10.46
N ASP A 168 -11.98 -25.24 -10.79
CA ASP A 168 -12.24 -26.01 -12.00
C ASP A 168 -13.71 -25.87 -12.41
N GLU A 169 -14.12 -26.42 -13.55
CA GLU A 169 -15.46 -26.25 -14.13
C GLU A 169 -16.64 -26.56 -13.18
N ASN A 170 -16.41 -27.35 -12.12
CA ASN A 170 -17.46 -27.83 -11.21
C ASN A 170 -17.31 -27.32 -9.78
N ASN A 171 -16.28 -26.56 -9.46
CA ASN A 171 -15.93 -26.16 -8.10
C ASN A 171 -15.87 -24.63 -7.96
N ASP A 172 -17.04 -24.00 -7.86
CA ASP A 172 -17.17 -22.59 -7.47
C ASP A 172 -17.36 -22.49 -5.96
N TYR A 173 -16.73 -21.48 -5.35
CA TYR A 173 -16.99 -21.14 -3.95
C TYR A 173 -17.19 -19.62 -3.80
N HIS A 174 -18.02 -19.25 -2.82
CA HIS A 174 -18.35 -17.85 -2.56
C HIS A 174 -17.16 -17.10 -1.96
N ALA A 175 -17.08 -15.78 -2.18
CA ALA A 175 -16.00 -14.95 -1.63
C ALA A 175 -15.87 -15.05 -0.10
N LYS A 176 -16.93 -15.35 0.65
CA LYS A 176 -16.88 -15.59 2.10
C LYS A 176 -16.03 -16.80 2.49
N ASP A 177 -15.94 -17.80 1.60
CA ASP A 177 -15.22 -19.05 1.81
C ASP A 177 -13.77 -18.99 1.27
N MET A 178 -13.37 -17.83 0.72
CA MET A 178 -12.01 -17.57 0.28
C MET A 178 -11.03 -17.49 1.45
N SER A 179 -9.77 -17.80 1.18
CA SER A 179 -8.67 -17.58 2.12
C SER A 179 -8.49 -16.11 2.47
N ASP A 180 -7.84 -15.81 3.60
CA ASP A 180 -7.56 -14.42 4.01
C ASP A 180 -6.80 -13.66 2.93
N GLY A 181 -5.80 -14.29 2.31
CA GLY A 181 -5.04 -13.66 1.22
C GLY A 181 -5.88 -13.31 0.01
N GLU A 182 -6.83 -14.17 -0.39
CA GLU A 182 -7.77 -13.89 -1.48
C GLU A 182 -8.73 -12.74 -1.13
N ARG A 183 -9.27 -12.76 0.09
CA ARG A 183 -10.16 -11.69 0.57
C ARG A 183 -9.45 -10.35 0.65
N VAL A 184 -8.23 -10.32 1.17
CA VAL A 184 -7.40 -9.11 1.21
C VAL A 184 -7.11 -8.61 -0.20
N ALA A 185 -6.77 -9.49 -1.14
CA ALA A 185 -6.49 -9.09 -2.51
C ALA A 185 -7.70 -8.39 -3.16
N ILE A 186 -8.90 -9.00 -3.07
CA ILE A 186 -10.15 -8.38 -3.59
C ILE A 186 -10.39 -7.01 -2.94
N TYR A 187 -10.24 -6.93 -1.62
CA TYR A 187 -10.44 -5.70 -0.87
C TYR A 187 -9.49 -4.59 -1.34
N LEU A 188 -8.19 -4.88 -1.43
CA LEU A 188 -7.18 -3.89 -1.85
C LEU A 188 -7.35 -3.47 -3.31
N ILE A 189 -7.61 -4.43 -4.21
CA ILE A 189 -7.90 -4.15 -5.62
C ILE A 189 -9.12 -3.26 -5.73
N GLY A 190 -10.20 -3.61 -5.03
CA GLY A 190 -11.46 -2.86 -5.03
C GLY A 190 -11.26 -1.43 -4.53
N GLN A 191 -10.66 -1.24 -3.37
CA GLN A 191 -10.36 0.09 -2.78
C GLN A 191 -9.58 0.97 -3.77
N CYS A 192 -8.56 0.41 -4.43
CA CYS A 192 -7.73 1.17 -5.36
C CYS A 192 -8.46 1.50 -6.67
N LEU A 193 -9.21 0.55 -7.23
CA LEU A 193 -9.88 0.74 -8.52
C LEU A 193 -11.14 1.62 -8.43
N VAL A 194 -11.92 1.54 -7.34
CA VAL A 194 -13.12 2.37 -7.18
C VAL A 194 -12.80 3.84 -6.86
N ALA A 195 -11.61 4.12 -6.35
CA ALA A 195 -11.19 5.48 -6.07
C ALA A 195 -11.20 6.33 -7.34
N PRO A 196 -11.70 7.58 -7.31
CA PRO A 196 -11.63 8.50 -8.43
C PRO A 196 -10.21 8.79 -8.88
N SER A 197 -10.04 9.21 -10.14
CA SER A 197 -8.75 9.67 -10.66
C SER A 197 -8.22 10.84 -9.84
N GLY A 198 -6.90 10.87 -9.60
CA GLY A 198 -6.25 11.89 -8.79
C GLY A 198 -6.32 11.68 -7.27
N THR A 199 -7.06 10.67 -6.79
CA THR A 199 -7.12 10.34 -5.36
C THR A 199 -5.74 9.95 -4.84
N ILE A 200 -5.37 10.47 -3.66
CA ILE A 200 -4.22 9.98 -2.88
C ILE A 200 -4.72 8.83 -2.00
N ILE A 201 -4.11 7.66 -2.15
CA ILE A 201 -4.44 6.46 -1.38
C ILE A 201 -3.27 6.13 -0.46
N VAL A 202 -3.48 6.28 0.84
CA VAL A 202 -2.52 5.87 1.88
C VAL A 202 -2.81 4.43 2.27
N ILE A 203 -1.84 3.54 2.09
CA ILE A 203 -1.94 2.11 2.42
C ILE A 203 -1.06 1.82 3.63
N ASP A 204 -1.70 1.54 4.75
CA ASP A 204 -1.02 1.19 6.01
C ASP A 204 -0.79 -0.33 6.04
N GLU A 205 0.47 -0.75 6.11
CA GLU A 205 0.95 -2.12 6.10
C GLU A 205 0.41 -2.92 4.87
N PRO A 206 0.90 -2.62 3.66
CA PRO A 206 0.46 -3.27 2.42
C PRO A 206 0.73 -4.78 2.38
N GLU A 207 1.63 -5.28 3.23
CA GLU A 207 2.06 -6.67 3.35
C GLU A 207 1.14 -7.55 4.20
N ILE A 208 0.30 -6.97 5.07
CA ILE A 208 -0.50 -7.74 6.04
C ILE A 208 -1.43 -8.72 5.33
N HIS A 209 -1.41 -9.97 5.79
CA HIS A 209 -2.16 -11.12 5.27
C HIS A 209 -1.80 -11.57 3.85
N LEU A 210 -0.73 -11.04 3.27
CA LEU A 210 -0.24 -11.45 1.95
C LEU A 210 1.10 -12.18 2.05
N HIS A 211 1.20 -13.31 1.36
CA HIS A 211 2.50 -13.93 1.17
C HIS A 211 3.36 -13.08 0.23
N LYS A 212 4.67 -12.98 0.47
CA LYS A 212 5.59 -12.12 -0.31
C LYS A 212 5.44 -12.30 -1.84
N SER A 213 5.32 -13.54 -2.32
CA SER A 213 5.17 -13.82 -3.76
C SER A 213 3.90 -13.25 -4.38
N ILE A 214 2.84 -13.10 -3.59
CA ILE A 214 1.55 -12.52 -4.00
C ILE A 214 1.62 -11.01 -3.88
N MET A 215 2.14 -10.50 -2.77
CA MET A 215 2.21 -9.09 -2.43
C MET A 215 2.88 -8.25 -3.54
N PHE A 216 4.07 -8.65 -4.01
CA PHE A 216 4.78 -7.90 -5.05
C PHE A 216 3.98 -7.84 -6.35
N LYS A 217 3.46 -8.97 -6.83
CA LYS A 217 2.65 -9.04 -8.06
C LYS A 217 1.38 -8.21 -7.96
N LEU A 218 0.72 -8.25 -6.79
CA LEU A 218 -0.51 -7.51 -6.54
C LEU A 218 -0.26 -6.00 -6.67
N TRP A 219 0.74 -5.50 -5.96
CA TRP A 219 1.03 -4.07 -5.96
C TRP A 219 1.61 -3.57 -7.28
N ASP A 220 2.42 -4.39 -7.99
CA ASP A 220 2.91 -4.06 -9.33
C ASP A 220 1.74 -3.84 -10.30
N LYS A 221 0.75 -4.74 -10.28
CA LYS A 221 -0.44 -4.62 -11.14
C LYS A 221 -1.38 -3.51 -10.71
N ILE A 222 -1.57 -3.27 -9.42
CA ILE A 222 -2.36 -2.13 -8.94
C ILE A 222 -1.70 -0.81 -9.36
N GLU A 223 -0.38 -0.66 -9.23
CA GLU A 223 0.34 0.54 -9.67
C GLU A 223 0.19 0.80 -11.17
N GLU A 224 0.27 -0.25 -11.99
CA GLU A 224 0.06 -0.17 -13.43
C GLU A 224 -1.35 0.35 -13.79
N LEU A 225 -2.39 -0.27 -13.23
CA LEU A 225 -3.79 0.04 -13.55
C LEU A 225 -4.35 1.27 -12.82
N CYS A 226 -3.67 1.74 -11.77
CA CYS A 226 -4.01 2.92 -10.99
C CYS A 226 -2.98 4.05 -11.16
N SER A 227 -2.31 4.14 -12.32
CA SER A 227 -1.30 5.17 -12.60
C SER A 227 -1.83 6.61 -12.51
N ASP A 228 -3.14 6.77 -12.64
CA ASP A 228 -3.89 8.02 -12.47
C ASP A 228 -4.08 8.46 -11.02
N LYS A 229 -3.61 7.67 -10.05
CA LYS A 229 -3.72 7.92 -8.60
C LYS A 229 -2.34 8.03 -7.95
N VAL A 230 -2.29 8.52 -6.72
CA VAL A 230 -1.08 8.60 -5.92
C VAL A 230 -1.15 7.55 -4.81
N LEU A 231 -0.25 6.57 -4.83
CA LEU A 231 -0.17 5.57 -3.77
C LEU A 231 0.92 5.94 -2.78
N VAL A 232 0.59 5.91 -1.50
CA VAL A 232 1.48 6.20 -0.38
C VAL A 232 1.51 4.98 0.53
N TYR A 233 2.56 4.20 0.44
CA TYR A 233 2.74 3.00 1.25
C TYR A 233 3.37 3.33 2.59
N ILE A 234 2.81 2.84 3.67
CA ILE A 234 3.40 2.91 5.01
C ILE A 234 3.74 1.48 5.41
N THR A 235 5.01 1.17 5.53
CA THR A 235 5.45 -0.21 5.77
C THR A 235 6.62 -0.30 6.74
N HIS A 236 6.74 -1.45 7.35
CA HIS A 236 7.95 -1.87 8.05
C HIS A 236 8.69 -3.00 7.31
N ASP A 237 8.12 -3.55 6.22
CA ASP A 237 8.79 -4.52 5.35
C ASP A 237 9.79 -3.82 4.42
N LEU A 238 11.07 -4.05 4.69
CA LEU A 238 12.16 -3.40 3.98
C LEU A 238 12.32 -3.93 2.55
N ASP A 239 11.97 -5.20 2.32
CA ASP A 239 12.01 -5.80 0.99
C ASP A 239 10.92 -5.17 0.10
N PHE A 240 9.72 -4.94 0.67
CA PHE A 240 8.66 -4.21 -0.02
C PHE A 240 9.11 -2.79 -0.36
N ALA A 241 9.64 -2.06 0.62
CA ALA A 241 10.10 -0.69 0.42
C ALA A 241 11.20 -0.60 -0.65
N ALA A 242 12.17 -1.52 -0.64
CA ALA A 242 13.25 -1.59 -1.62
C ALA A 242 12.76 -1.95 -3.03
N SER A 243 11.69 -2.76 -3.14
CA SER A 243 11.12 -3.15 -4.44
C SER A 243 10.49 -1.99 -5.19
N ARG A 244 10.03 -0.95 -4.49
CA ARG A 244 9.42 0.27 -5.08
C ARG A 244 10.51 1.27 -5.53
N LYS A 245 11.29 0.89 -6.54
CA LYS A 245 12.51 1.61 -6.97
C LYS A 245 12.27 3.06 -7.33
N GLU A 246 11.21 3.34 -8.07
CA GLU A 246 10.86 4.67 -8.58
C GLU A 246 10.08 5.54 -7.57
N ALA A 247 9.73 4.97 -6.41
CA ALA A 247 9.01 5.69 -5.39
C ALA A 247 9.95 6.59 -4.57
N THR A 248 9.47 7.78 -4.21
CA THR A 248 10.16 8.62 -3.25
C THR A 248 10.02 8.03 -1.85
N LYS A 249 11.15 7.78 -1.21
CA LYS A 249 11.23 7.12 0.08
C LYS A 249 11.39 8.14 1.20
N ILE A 250 10.53 8.04 2.21
CA ILE A 250 10.47 8.95 3.35
C ILE A 250 10.75 8.15 4.61
N TRP A 251 11.82 8.48 5.29
CA TRP A 251 12.21 7.88 6.55
C TRP A 251 11.60 8.63 7.72
N VAL A 252 10.79 7.93 8.55
CA VAL A 252 10.25 8.47 9.80
C VAL A 252 11.19 8.12 10.95
N LYS A 253 11.98 9.09 11.40
CA LYS A 253 12.97 8.93 12.46
C LYS A 253 12.31 8.90 13.84
N SER A 254 11.43 9.86 14.11
CA SER A 254 10.75 9.98 15.41
C SER A 254 9.45 10.78 15.30
N TYR A 255 8.60 10.60 16.30
CA TYR A 255 7.35 11.32 16.53
C TYR A 255 7.26 11.73 17.98
N ASP A 256 6.92 12.98 18.26
CA ASP A 256 6.88 13.56 19.62
C ASP A 256 5.56 13.33 20.37
N GLY A 257 4.58 12.70 19.72
CA GLY A 257 3.24 12.53 20.25
C GLY A 257 2.32 13.76 20.12
N LYS A 258 2.82 14.86 19.54
CA LYS A 258 2.11 16.15 19.41
C LYS A 258 2.05 16.68 17.97
N GLN A 259 2.00 15.77 16.98
CA GLN A 259 1.97 16.08 15.55
C GLN A 259 3.28 16.63 14.95
N ASN A 260 4.42 16.44 15.61
CA ASN A 260 5.72 16.76 15.04
C ASN A 260 6.49 15.48 14.72
N TRP A 261 6.92 15.37 13.48
CA TRP A 261 7.75 14.28 12.99
C TRP A 261 9.12 14.80 12.58
N THR A 262 10.15 14.03 12.89
CA THR A 262 11.45 14.19 12.26
C THR A 262 11.50 13.24 11.07
N LEU A 263 11.52 13.79 9.86
CA LEU A 263 11.46 13.06 8.60
C LEU A 263 12.70 13.33 7.77
N ASN A 264 13.18 12.33 7.05
CA ASN A 264 14.22 12.48 6.03
C ASN A 264 13.72 11.89 4.71
N ILE A 265 13.92 12.62 3.60
CA ILE A 265 13.70 12.10 2.26
C ILE A 265 15.00 11.40 1.85
N LEU A 266 14.89 10.13 1.46
CA LEU A 266 16.04 9.36 1.01
C LEU A 266 16.26 9.62 -0.48
N GLU A 267 17.45 10.13 -0.83
CA GLU A 267 17.84 10.34 -2.21
C GLU A 267 18.18 9.01 -2.87
N SER A 268 17.69 8.80 -4.09
CA SER A 268 17.87 7.56 -4.86
C SER A 268 19.30 7.37 -5.43
N GLU A 269 20.20 8.35 -5.25
CA GLU A 269 21.54 8.37 -5.84
C GLU A 269 22.65 7.85 -4.91
N THR A 270 22.31 7.13 -3.83
CA THR A 270 23.33 6.55 -2.96
C THR A 270 23.85 5.22 -3.52
N GLU A 271 25.18 5.00 -3.46
CA GLU A 271 25.83 3.73 -3.82
C GLU A 271 25.39 2.56 -2.90
N ILE A 272 24.64 2.87 -1.86
CA ILE A 272 24.17 1.91 -0.85
C ILE A 272 22.83 1.32 -1.30
N PRO A 273 22.68 -0.02 -1.37
CA PRO A 273 21.41 -0.64 -1.64
C PRO A 273 20.32 -0.21 -0.64
N ASP A 274 19.13 0.15 -1.13
CA ASP A 274 18.01 0.60 -0.30
C ASP A 274 17.68 -0.36 0.84
N SER A 275 17.71 -1.67 0.58
CA SER A 275 17.47 -2.70 1.60
C SER A 275 18.43 -2.60 2.77
N LEU A 276 19.70 -2.35 2.47
CA LEU A 276 20.75 -2.20 3.50
C LEU A 276 20.61 -0.86 4.23
N MET A 277 20.29 0.22 3.51
CA MET A 277 20.00 1.52 4.11
C MET A 277 18.86 1.40 5.13
N PHE A 278 17.76 0.75 4.75
CA PHE A 278 16.63 0.56 5.63
C PHE A 278 16.96 -0.35 6.82
N GLU A 279 17.74 -1.39 6.64
CA GLU A 279 18.16 -2.29 7.72
C GLU A 279 18.98 -1.54 8.78
N VAL A 280 19.86 -0.63 8.36
CA VAL A 280 20.61 0.24 9.26
C VAL A 280 19.72 1.26 9.96
N LEU A 281 18.88 1.97 9.19
CA LEU A 281 18.03 3.03 9.73
C LEU A 281 16.88 2.47 10.59
N GLY A 282 16.35 1.28 10.26
CA GLY A 282 15.25 0.63 10.98
C GLY A 282 15.64 0.09 12.36
N ASN A 283 16.91 -0.14 12.58
CA ASN A 283 17.41 -0.67 13.84
C ASN A 283 18.07 0.44 14.68
N ARG A 284 17.57 0.67 15.90
CA ARG A 284 18.07 1.75 16.79
C ARG A 284 19.39 1.40 17.49
N LYS A 285 20.03 0.28 17.13
CA LYS A 285 21.32 -0.15 17.67
C LYS A 285 22.47 0.31 16.76
N PRO A 286 23.66 0.56 17.30
CA PRO A 286 24.88 0.69 16.49
C PRO A 286 25.05 -0.51 15.57
N VAL A 287 25.58 -0.31 14.38
CA VAL A 287 25.71 -1.36 13.36
C VAL A 287 27.14 -1.90 13.37
N LEU A 288 27.26 -3.21 13.25
CA LEU A 288 28.53 -3.91 13.07
C LEU A 288 28.43 -4.72 11.77
N PHE A 289 29.16 -4.30 10.75
CA PHE A 289 29.34 -5.07 9.52
C PHE A 289 30.32 -6.21 9.76
N VAL A 290 29.96 -7.41 9.36
CA VAL A 290 30.78 -8.61 9.56
C VAL A 290 30.90 -9.40 8.27
N GLU A 291 31.99 -10.16 8.13
CA GLU A 291 32.16 -11.10 7.03
C GLU A 291 31.23 -12.31 7.20
N GLY A 292 30.80 -12.92 6.08
CA GLY A 292 30.00 -14.13 6.02
C GLY A 292 28.59 -13.91 5.45
N GLU A 293 27.79 -14.98 5.43
CA GLU A 293 26.42 -15.01 4.92
C GLU A 293 25.39 -15.15 6.04
N ARG A 294 24.14 -14.73 5.78
CA ARG A 294 23.01 -14.91 6.70
C ARG A 294 22.75 -16.39 6.96
N GLY A 295 23.31 -17.02 7.89
CA GLY A 295 23.14 -18.47 8.18
C GLY A 295 24.44 -19.18 8.43
N SER A 296 25.60 -18.52 8.26
CA SER A 296 26.89 -19.04 8.71
C SER A 296 26.92 -19.16 10.23
N TYR A 297 27.72 -20.09 10.74
CA TYR A 297 27.86 -20.32 12.18
C TYR A 297 28.31 -19.06 12.93
N ASP A 298 29.24 -18.30 12.35
CA ASP A 298 29.73 -17.07 12.94
C ASP A 298 28.64 -16.03 13.09
N ASN A 299 27.75 -15.88 12.08
CA ASN A 299 26.62 -14.97 12.11
C ASN A 299 25.49 -15.40 13.04
N GLN A 300 25.42 -16.66 13.42
CA GLN A 300 24.52 -17.13 14.49
C GLN A 300 25.11 -16.81 15.88
N LEU A 301 26.43 -16.76 16.01
CA LEU A 301 27.11 -16.50 17.26
C LEU A 301 27.27 -15.00 17.57
N TYR A 302 27.53 -14.17 16.57
CA TYR A 302 27.80 -12.73 16.76
C TYR A 302 26.69 -11.98 17.52
N PRO A 303 25.40 -12.22 17.33
CA PRO A 303 24.35 -11.56 18.10
C PRO A 303 24.43 -11.81 19.61
N TYR A 304 24.96 -12.96 20.03
CA TYR A 304 25.17 -13.28 21.44
C TYR A 304 26.42 -12.62 22.03
N ILE A 305 27.45 -12.41 21.20
CA ILE A 305 28.69 -11.78 21.62
C ILE A 305 28.54 -10.25 21.62
N TYR A 306 27.88 -9.72 20.63
CA TYR A 306 27.73 -8.28 20.38
C TYR A 306 26.27 -7.82 20.55
N GLU A 307 25.65 -8.15 21.66
CA GLU A 307 24.21 -7.89 21.94
C GLU A 307 23.77 -6.43 21.75
N LYS A 308 24.71 -5.49 21.90
CA LYS A 308 24.45 -4.05 21.76
C LYS A 308 24.46 -3.57 20.31
N TYR A 309 24.88 -4.42 19.37
CA TYR A 309 25.00 -4.08 17.97
C TYR A 309 23.93 -4.77 17.14
N ASN A 310 23.56 -4.14 16.01
CA ASN A 310 22.91 -4.81 14.91
C ASN A 310 23.97 -5.42 14.01
N ILE A 311 23.96 -6.73 13.84
CA ILE A 311 24.95 -7.46 13.06
C ILE A 311 24.47 -7.61 11.62
N ILE A 312 25.25 -7.08 10.68
CA ILE A 312 24.92 -7.16 9.25
C ILE A 312 26.03 -7.90 8.50
N PRO A 313 25.77 -9.11 8.00
CA PRO A 313 26.73 -9.86 7.21
C PRO A 313 26.87 -9.29 5.79
N CYS A 314 28.10 -9.11 5.33
CA CYS A 314 28.46 -8.49 4.06
C CYS A 314 29.29 -9.41 3.14
N HIS A 315 29.12 -10.71 3.19
CA HIS A 315 29.79 -11.74 2.42
C HIS A 315 31.32 -11.82 2.64
N ASP A 316 32.07 -10.82 2.20
CA ASP A 316 33.53 -10.81 2.28
C ASP A 316 34.10 -9.55 2.92
N CYS A 317 35.39 -9.57 3.23
CA CYS A 317 36.12 -8.48 3.89
C CYS A 317 36.10 -7.18 3.07
N SER A 318 36.15 -7.25 1.75
CA SER A 318 36.12 -6.08 0.86
C SER A 318 34.79 -5.34 0.98
N ASN A 319 33.69 -6.08 0.98
CA ASN A 319 32.33 -5.54 1.17
C ASN A 319 32.14 -4.93 2.56
N VAL A 320 32.72 -5.55 3.62
CA VAL A 320 32.69 -4.97 4.96
C VAL A 320 33.36 -3.59 4.98
N ILE A 321 34.52 -3.46 4.35
CA ILE A 321 35.28 -2.20 4.28
C ILE A 321 34.50 -1.16 3.46
N GLU A 322 33.95 -1.56 2.32
CA GLU A 322 33.20 -0.68 1.43
C GLU A 322 31.92 -0.16 2.11
N MET A 323 31.11 -1.04 2.70
CA MET A 323 29.90 -0.66 3.41
C MET A 323 30.21 0.23 4.63
N THR A 324 31.24 -0.10 5.40
CA THR A 324 31.64 0.73 6.54
C THR A 324 32.02 2.14 6.09
N LYS A 325 32.76 2.29 4.99
CA LYS A 325 33.11 3.60 4.41
C LYS A 325 31.89 4.35 3.89
N ALA A 326 30.99 3.68 3.15
CA ALA A 326 29.81 4.25 2.57
C ALA A 326 28.87 4.81 3.66
N PHE A 327 28.62 4.05 4.71
CA PHE A 327 27.76 4.50 5.82
C PHE A 327 28.41 5.56 6.73
N ASN A 328 29.74 5.63 6.80
CA ASN A 328 30.46 6.69 7.51
C ASN A 328 30.71 7.95 6.64
N ASN A 329 30.24 7.97 5.38
CA ASN A 329 30.25 9.18 4.57
C ASN A 329 29.36 10.26 5.22
N GLU A 330 29.78 11.51 5.20
CA GLU A 330 29.09 12.62 5.90
C GLU A 330 27.60 12.73 5.56
N ARG A 331 27.21 12.51 4.30
CA ARG A 331 25.82 12.54 3.87
C ARG A 331 24.96 11.48 4.57
N VAL A 332 25.45 10.24 4.60
CA VAL A 332 24.73 9.09 5.18
C VAL A 332 24.81 9.12 6.70
N LYS A 333 25.95 9.53 7.25
CA LYS A 333 26.16 9.65 8.70
C LYS A 333 25.16 10.62 9.35
N ASN A 334 24.80 11.69 8.66
CA ASN A 334 23.80 12.66 9.15
C ASN A 334 22.37 12.07 9.20
N LEU A 335 22.10 11.00 8.45
CA LEU A 335 20.78 10.32 8.48
C LEU A 335 20.62 9.44 9.72
N HIS A 336 21.66 8.75 10.17
CA HIS A 336 21.49 7.72 11.21
C HIS A 336 22.09 8.09 12.58
N ASN A 337 23.14 8.87 12.67
CA ASN A 337 23.85 9.20 13.92
C ASN A 337 24.30 7.97 14.74
N TYR A 338 24.48 6.81 14.11
CA TYR A 338 24.89 5.58 14.76
C TYR A 338 26.40 5.37 14.63
N ASP A 339 26.96 4.66 15.60
CA ASP A 339 28.32 4.19 15.52
C ASP A 339 28.36 2.95 14.61
N ILE A 340 29.05 3.05 13.47
CA ILE A 340 29.14 1.98 12.46
C ILE A 340 30.59 1.49 12.44
N LYS A 341 30.77 0.20 12.72
CA LYS A 341 32.05 -0.48 12.80
C LYS A 341 32.14 -1.64 11.84
#